data_ee7068dd7ccd784aac60a70eeb3471c4
#
_entry.id   ee7068dd7ccd784aac60a70eeb3471c4
#
_cell.length_a   1.000
_cell.length_b   1.000
_cell.length_c   1.000
_cell.angle_alpha   90.00
_cell.angle_beta   90.00
_cell.angle_gamma   90.00
#
_symmetry.space_group_name_H-M   'P 1'
#
loop_
_entity.id
_entity.type
_entity.pdbx_description
1 polymer ?
#
loop_
_entity_poly.entity_id
_entity_poly.type
_entity_poly.pdbx_seq_one_letter_code
_entity_poly.pdbx_strand_id
1 'polypeptide(L)'
;ALLERVHALSPSTLNILLTGYADIDAVVNAINRASLYRYISKPWATHDLILTVKEAYYKFIQNKIIEEKNRKIESLTMAMVSALESANYYNDEDTGLHIRRIALYSEILARGAGVDEELVRKIRLYSSLHDIGKVGVRREVLLKPGRLDADEFEEARQHVLIGHRILDNAEIDETARNIVLYHHEKWDGSGYMRGLAGADIPVEARIVAIVDVFDALINERVYKPALPLEE
;
A
#
# COMPACT_ATOMS: atom_id res chain seq x y z
N ALA A 1 2.22 18.87 -26.92
CA ALA A 1 1.19 18.27 -27.79
C ALA A 1 1.47 16.77 -28.13
N LEU A 2 2.32 16.41 -29.14
CA LEU A 2 2.50 14.99 -29.50
C LEU A 2 3.19 14.18 -28.39
N LEU A 3 4.36 14.63 -27.95
CA LEU A 3 5.17 13.97 -26.92
C LEU A 3 4.44 13.85 -25.57
N GLU A 4 3.67 14.85 -25.19
CA GLU A 4 2.80 14.81 -23.99
C GLU A 4 1.76 13.69 -24.11
N ARG A 5 1.13 13.53 -25.28
CA ARG A 5 0.18 12.43 -25.53
C ARG A 5 0.86 11.07 -25.52
N VAL A 6 2.06 10.96 -26.10
CA VAL A 6 2.85 9.72 -26.04
C VAL A 6 3.19 9.38 -24.59
N HIS A 7 3.65 10.36 -23.82
CA HIS A 7 3.98 10.15 -22.41
C HIS A 7 2.74 9.76 -21.58
N ALA A 8 1.59 10.39 -21.82
CA ALA A 8 0.35 10.04 -21.14
C ALA A 8 -0.15 8.62 -21.47
N LEU A 9 0.04 8.16 -22.72
CA LEU A 9 -0.36 6.82 -23.16
C LEU A 9 0.65 5.73 -22.78
N SER A 10 1.93 6.08 -22.71
CA SER A 10 3.02 5.16 -22.40
C SER A 10 4.14 5.87 -21.62
N PRO A 11 3.97 6.03 -20.29
CA PRO A 11 4.91 6.76 -19.43
C PRO A 11 6.33 6.17 -19.43
N SER A 12 6.47 4.88 -19.73
CA SER A 12 7.77 4.18 -19.81
C SER A 12 8.52 4.41 -21.12
N THR A 13 7.90 5.07 -22.10
CA THR A 13 8.55 5.36 -23.40
C THR A 13 9.56 6.50 -23.24
N LEU A 14 10.81 6.25 -23.64
CA LEU A 14 11.85 7.26 -23.67
C LEU A 14 11.81 8.03 -25.00
N ASN A 15 11.48 9.31 -24.93
CA ASN A 15 11.35 10.15 -26.11
C ASN A 15 12.68 10.80 -26.47
N ILE A 16 13.13 10.66 -27.74
CA ILE A 16 14.30 11.36 -28.28
C ILE A 16 13.82 12.30 -29.38
N LEU A 17 14.13 13.58 -29.27
CA LEU A 17 13.75 14.62 -30.23
C LEU A 17 14.89 14.88 -31.20
N LEU A 18 14.64 14.74 -32.51
CA LEU A 18 15.55 15.16 -33.57
C LEU A 18 15.08 16.50 -34.15
N THR A 19 15.85 17.57 -33.96
CA THR A 19 15.44 18.93 -34.37
C THR A 19 16.50 19.63 -35.21
N GLY A 20 16.08 20.40 -36.24
CA GLY A 20 16.95 21.21 -37.08
C GLY A 20 17.14 22.67 -36.58
N TYR A 21 16.29 23.13 -35.68
CA TYR A 21 16.36 24.42 -35.03
C TYR A 21 16.07 24.25 -33.55
N ALA A 22 17.03 24.52 -32.71
CA ALA A 22 16.82 24.51 -31.28
C ALA A 22 16.17 25.85 -30.88
N ASP A 23 14.87 25.92 -30.96
CA ASP A 23 14.10 26.81 -30.10
C ASP A 23 14.28 26.30 -28.69
N ILE A 24 15.15 26.95 -27.93
CA ILE A 24 15.50 26.54 -26.56
C ILE A 24 14.24 26.44 -25.69
N ASP A 25 13.31 27.36 -25.87
CA ASP A 25 12.05 27.36 -25.11
C ASP A 25 11.17 26.17 -25.46
N ALA A 26 11.13 25.73 -26.73
CA ALA A 26 10.41 24.53 -27.15
C ALA A 26 11.06 23.24 -26.59
N VAL A 27 12.38 23.18 -26.52
CA VAL A 27 13.14 22.07 -25.92
C VAL A 27 12.92 22.01 -24.41
N VAL A 28 13.02 23.16 -23.70
CA VAL A 28 12.76 23.25 -22.25
C VAL A 28 11.33 22.83 -21.93
N ASN A 29 10.35 23.28 -22.71
CA ASN A 29 8.97 22.85 -22.55
C ASN A 29 8.78 21.34 -22.79
N ALA A 30 9.47 20.76 -23.77
CA ALA A 30 9.43 19.31 -24.04
C ALA A 30 10.07 18.50 -22.90
N ILE A 31 11.17 18.98 -22.32
CA ILE A 31 11.80 18.37 -21.14
C ILE A 31 10.83 18.36 -19.96
N ASN A 32 10.23 19.51 -19.66
CA ASN A 32 9.42 19.67 -18.45
C ASN A 32 8.02 19.00 -18.55
N ARG A 33 7.41 18.95 -19.74
CA ARG A 33 6.02 18.48 -19.92
C ARG A 33 5.87 17.12 -20.59
N ALA A 34 6.89 16.66 -21.32
CA ALA A 34 6.80 15.47 -22.16
C ALA A 34 7.84 14.39 -21.82
N SER A 35 8.52 14.50 -20.67
CA SER A 35 9.58 13.58 -20.24
C SER A 35 10.55 13.24 -21.39
N LEU A 36 11.07 14.29 -22.01
CA LEU A 36 12.07 14.15 -23.07
C LEU A 36 13.36 13.55 -22.49
N TYR A 37 13.76 12.40 -22.99
CA TYR A 37 15.00 11.75 -22.55
C TYR A 37 16.24 12.51 -23.04
N ARG A 38 16.25 12.86 -24.35
CA ARG A 38 17.34 13.63 -24.98
C ARG A 38 16.86 14.30 -26.26
N TYR A 39 17.52 15.38 -26.66
CA TYR A 39 17.39 15.95 -28.01
C TYR A 39 18.72 15.84 -28.77
N ILE A 40 18.65 15.78 -30.11
CA ILE A 40 19.79 15.78 -31.02
C ILE A 40 19.51 16.81 -32.11
N SER A 41 20.47 17.72 -32.31
CA SER A 41 20.40 18.76 -33.36
C SER A 41 20.77 18.19 -34.73
N LYS A 42 20.08 18.68 -35.76
CA LYS A 42 20.47 18.45 -37.16
C LYS A 42 21.48 19.49 -37.59
N PRO A 43 22.51 19.12 -38.40
CA PRO A 43 22.91 17.75 -38.77
C PRO A 43 23.57 17.04 -37.59
N TRP A 44 23.28 15.75 -37.41
CA TRP A 44 23.89 14.93 -36.35
C TRP A 44 25.09 14.12 -36.87
N ALA A 45 26.02 13.84 -35.98
CA ALA A 45 27.02 12.83 -36.22
C ALA A 45 26.40 11.42 -36.00
N THR A 46 26.66 10.50 -36.92
CA THR A 46 26.12 9.12 -36.83
C THR A 46 26.50 8.46 -35.51
N HIS A 47 27.72 8.71 -35.03
CA HIS A 47 28.18 8.16 -33.75
C HIS A 47 27.32 8.64 -32.55
N ASP A 48 26.99 9.92 -32.48
CA ASP A 48 26.20 10.50 -31.38
C ASP A 48 24.77 9.98 -31.38
N LEU A 49 24.19 9.80 -32.57
CA LEU A 49 22.86 9.19 -32.70
C LEU A 49 22.84 7.76 -32.16
N ILE A 50 23.82 6.94 -32.64
CA ILE A 50 23.94 5.54 -32.20
C ILE A 50 24.16 5.45 -30.72
N LEU A 51 25.02 6.28 -30.13
CA LEU A 51 25.30 6.30 -28.71
C LEU A 51 24.03 6.66 -27.91
N THR A 52 23.34 7.72 -28.32
CA THR A 52 22.09 8.16 -27.67
C THR A 52 21.01 7.07 -27.68
N VAL A 53 20.82 6.38 -28.82
CA VAL A 53 19.85 5.29 -28.92
C VAL A 53 20.25 4.12 -28.04
N LYS A 54 21.53 3.75 -28.00
CA LYS A 54 22.02 2.71 -27.08
C LYS A 54 21.80 3.04 -25.62
N GLU A 55 22.14 4.24 -25.20
CA GLU A 55 21.93 4.71 -23.82
C GLU A 55 20.44 4.70 -23.45
N ALA A 56 19.56 5.19 -24.32
CA ALA A 56 18.11 5.14 -24.13
C ALA A 56 17.62 3.71 -23.99
N TYR A 57 18.08 2.80 -24.86
CA TYR A 57 17.73 1.37 -24.80
C TYR A 57 18.17 0.74 -23.46
N TYR A 58 19.40 0.97 -23.03
CA TYR A 58 19.89 0.46 -21.75
C TYR A 58 19.06 1.01 -20.58
N LYS A 59 18.75 2.30 -20.59
CA LYS A 59 17.91 2.93 -19.58
C LYS A 59 16.51 2.31 -19.54
N PHE A 60 15.91 2.09 -20.69
CA PHE A 60 14.60 1.42 -20.80
C PHE A 60 14.64 0.00 -20.21
N ILE A 61 15.65 -0.79 -20.55
CA ILE A 61 15.82 -2.15 -20.01
C ILE A 61 16.04 -2.12 -18.50
N GLN A 62 16.87 -1.20 -17.99
CA GLN A 62 17.09 -1.04 -16.55
C GLN A 62 15.79 -0.71 -15.81
N ASN A 63 15.01 0.23 -16.33
CA ASN A 63 13.72 0.59 -15.74
C ASN A 63 12.77 -0.61 -15.70
N LYS A 64 12.67 -1.39 -16.79
CA LYS A 64 11.86 -2.63 -16.80
C LYS A 64 12.30 -3.64 -15.74
N ILE A 65 13.62 -3.87 -15.64
CA ILE A 65 14.15 -4.81 -14.63
C ILE A 65 13.82 -4.32 -13.21
N ILE A 66 13.93 -3.01 -12.95
CA ILE A 66 13.58 -2.43 -11.64
C ILE A 66 12.09 -2.62 -11.35
N GLU A 67 11.22 -2.34 -12.32
CA GLU A 67 9.77 -2.55 -12.16
C GLU A 67 9.43 -4.02 -11.88
N GLU A 68 10.05 -4.95 -12.60
CA GLU A 68 9.85 -6.38 -12.37
C GLU A 68 10.32 -6.82 -10.97
N LYS A 69 11.50 -6.32 -10.56
CA LYS A 69 12.02 -6.60 -9.22
C LYS A 69 11.13 -6.03 -8.13
N ASN A 70 10.65 -4.81 -8.29
CA ASN A 70 9.74 -4.19 -7.32
C ASN A 70 8.43 -4.98 -7.20
N ARG A 71 7.80 -5.36 -8.33
CA ARG A 71 6.61 -6.22 -8.31
C ARG A 71 6.87 -7.57 -7.62
N LYS A 72 8.07 -8.14 -7.85
CA LYS A 72 8.44 -9.41 -7.22
C LYS A 72 8.63 -9.25 -5.71
N ILE A 73 9.27 -8.16 -5.26
CA ILE A 73 9.42 -7.83 -3.83
C ILE A 73 8.05 -7.66 -3.19
N GLU A 74 7.16 -6.85 -3.77
CA GLU A 74 5.79 -6.67 -3.28
C GLU A 74 5.05 -8.01 -3.15
N SER A 75 5.12 -8.85 -4.20
CA SER A 75 4.49 -10.18 -4.19
C SER A 75 5.05 -11.09 -3.09
N LEU A 76 6.37 -11.08 -2.88
CA LEU A 76 7.01 -11.88 -1.83
C LEU A 76 6.67 -11.35 -0.45
N THR A 77 6.63 -10.03 -0.27
CA THR A 77 6.23 -9.40 1.00
C THR A 77 4.80 -9.77 1.35
N MET A 78 3.87 -9.66 0.40
CA MET A 78 2.47 -10.09 0.60
C MET A 78 2.37 -11.58 0.92
N ALA A 79 3.16 -12.44 0.26
CA ALA A 79 3.18 -13.86 0.56
C ALA A 79 3.72 -14.16 1.97
N MET A 80 4.77 -13.44 2.40
CA MET A 80 5.31 -13.57 3.75
C MET A 80 4.31 -13.11 4.81
N VAL A 81 3.66 -11.96 4.59
CA VAL A 81 2.61 -11.46 5.48
C VAL A 81 1.47 -12.47 5.57
N SER A 82 0.98 -12.96 4.42
CA SER A 82 -0.06 -14.00 4.40
C SER A 82 0.35 -15.30 5.09
N ALA A 83 1.64 -15.68 5.02
CA ALA A 83 2.15 -16.85 5.71
C ALA A 83 2.21 -16.65 7.23
N LEU A 84 2.63 -15.44 7.69
CA LEU A 84 2.64 -15.07 9.11
C LEU A 84 1.22 -15.05 9.68
N GLU A 85 0.28 -14.48 8.94
CA GLU A 85 -1.14 -14.47 9.31
C GLU A 85 -1.74 -15.89 9.30
N SER A 86 -1.37 -16.72 8.31
CA SER A 86 -1.80 -18.13 8.29
C SER A 86 -1.22 -18.94 9.45
N ALA A 87 -0.02 -18.62 9.92
CA ALA A 87 0.53 -19.20 11.14
C ALA A 87 -0.26 -18.75 12.38
N ASN A 88 -0.76 -17.53 12.39
CA ASN A 88 -1.72 -17.01 13.37
C ASN A 88 -3.09 -17.68 13.26
N TYR A 89 -3.48 -18.15 12.07
CA TYR A 89 -4.78 -18.80 11.80
C TYR A 89 -5.06 -20.01 12.68
N TYR A 90 -4.03 -20.76 13.12
CA TYR A 90 -4.23 -21.79 14.13
C TYR A 90 -4.77 -21.21 15.47
N ASN A 91 -4.74 -19.87 15.62
CA ASN A 91 -5.22 -19.17 16.79
C ASN A 91 -6.47 -18.30 16.52
N ASP A 92 -6.76 -17.94 15.26
CA ASP A 92 -7.92 -17.11 14.89
C ASP A 92 -8.58 -17.63 13.60
N GLU A 93 -9.90 -17.47 13.43
CA GLU A 93 -10.66 -18.01 12.28
C GLU A 93 -10.64 -17.13 11.03
N ASP A 94 -9.94 -15.99 11.07
CA ASP A 94 -9.82 -15.10 9.91
C ASP A 94 -9.00 -15.74 8.79
N THR A 95 -9.62 -15.97 7.64
CA THR A 95 -9.03 -16.67 6.50
C THR A 95 -8.06 -15.79 5.71
N GLY A 96 -7.11 -16.40 4.97
CA GLY A 96 -6.25 -15.66 4.03
C GLY A 96 -7.01 -14.84 2.97
N LEU A 97 -8.32 -15.04 2.83
CA LEU A 97 -9.21 -14.20 2.01
C LEU A 97 -9.50 -12.86 2.67
N HIS A 98 -9.69 -12.82 3.99
CA HIS A 98 -9.87 -11.57 4.75
C HIS A 98 -8.68 -10.64 4.53
N ILE A 99 -7.46 -11.12 4.72
CA ILE A 99 -6.22 -10.34 4.52
C ILE A 99 -6.17 -9.70 3.12
N ARG A 100 -6.49 -10.48 2.09
CA ARG A 100 -6.52 -9.98 0.71
C ARG A 100 -7.61 -8.92 0.50
N ARG A 101 -8.80 -9.10 1.11
CA ARG A 101 -9.87 -8.12 1.03
C ARG A 101 -9.49 -6.83 1.74
N ILE A 102 -8.94 -6.90 2.95
CA ILE A 102 -8.44 -5.74 3.70
C ILE A 102 -7.45 -4.94 2.85
N ALA A 103 -6.47 -5.59 2.23
CA ALA A 103 -5.48 -4.91 1.38
C ALA A 103 -6.13 -4.21 0.17
N LEU A 104 -7.06 -4.88 -0.52
CA LEU A 104 -7.71 -4.32 -1.70
C LEU A 104 -8.69 -3.20 -1.35
N TYR A 105 -9.51 -3.38 -0.32
CA TYR A 105 -10.48 -2.35 0.10
C TYR A 105 -9.78 -1.12 0.66
N SER A 106 -8.68 -1.30 1.40
CA SER A 106 -7.86 -0.20 1.90
C SER A 106 -7.24 0.61 0.76
N GLU A 107 -6.76 -0.05 -0.31
CA GLU A 107 -6.26 0.61 -1.52
C GLU A 107 -7.36 1.45 -2.20
N ILE A 108 -8.54 0.85 -2.40
CA ILE A 108 -9.69 1.52 -3.05
C ILE A 108 -10.12 2.74 -2.23
N LEU A 109 -10.26 2.57 -0.91
CA LEU A 109 -10.69 3.64 -0.02
C LEU A 109 -9.64 4.77 0.05
N ALA A 110 -8.35 4.43 0.14
CA ALA A 110 -7.27 5.40 0.14
C ALA A 110 -7.24 6.26 -1.13
N ARG A 111 -7.38 5.63 -2.31
CA ARG A 111 -7.50 6.37 -3.58
C ARG A 111 -8.74 7.25 -3.63
N GLY A 112 -9.89 6.74 -3.21
CA GLY A 112 -11.14 7.50 -3.13
C GLY A 112 -11.05 8.68 -2.18
N ALA A 113 -10.27 8.59 -1.12
CA ALA A 113 -10.00 9.67 -0.17
C ALA A 113 -8.95 10.69 -0.66
N GLY A 114 -8.35 10.50 -1.84
CA GLY A 114 -7.35 11.41 -2.41
C GLY A 114 -5.98 11.33 -1.74
N VAL A 115 -5.66 10.21 -1.13
CA VAL A 115 -4.33 9.94 -0.56
C VAL A 115 -3.31 9.80 -1.70
N ASP A 116 -2.08 10.25 -1.48
CA ASP A 116 -1.03 10.15 -2.49
C ASP A 116 -0.68 8.68 -2.82
N GLU A 117 -0.23 8.44 -4.06
CA GLU A 117 -0.02 7.08 -4.58
C GLU A 117 1.10 6.31 -3.86
N GLU A 118 2.04 6.98 -3.23
CA GLU A 118 3.07 6.31 -2.43
C GLU A 118 2.46 5.76 -1.14
N LEU A 119 1.69 6.58 -0.43
CA LEU A 119 1.00 6.15 0.79
C LEU A 119 -0.09 5.12 0.48
N VAL A 120 -0.79 5.23 -0.65
CA VAL A 120 -1.75 4.19 -1.12
C VAL A 120 -1.05 2.83 -1.25
N ARG A 121 0.13 2.78 -1.87
CA ARG A 121 0.89 1.52 -1.98
C ARG A 121 1.31 0.97 -0.63
N LYS A 122 1.76 1.84 0.30
CA LYS A 122 2.12 1.45 1.67
C LYS A 122 0.91 0.92 2.45
N ILE A 123 -0.22 1.59 2.39
CA ILE A 123 -1.47 1.14 3.00
C ILE A 123 -1.87 -0.25 2.48
N ARG A 124 -1.86 -0.44 1.16
CA ARG A 124 -2.15 -1.74 0.55
C ARG A 124 -1.22 -2.84 1.06
N LEU A 125 0.08 -2.56 1.18
CA LEU A 125 1.08 -3.52 1.59
C LEU A 125 0.94 -3.88 3.07
N TYR A 126 0.74 -2.86 3.93
CA TYR A 126 0.85 -3.02 5.38
C TYR A 126 -0.48 -3.19 6.10
N SER A 127 -1.62 -2.94 5.46
CA SER A 127 -2.94 -3.11 6.09
C SER A 127 -3.20 -4.53 6.59
N SER A 128 -2.62 -5.52 5.93
CA SER A 128 -2.68 -6.92 6.34
C SER A 128 -1.96 -7.23 7.65
N LEU A 129 -1.09 -6.33 8.14
CA LEU A 129 -0.36 -6.52 9.41
C LEU A 129 -1.13 -6.01 10.64
N HIS A 130 -2.31 -5.39 10.47
CA HIS A 130 -3.02 -4.74 11.57
C HIS A 130 -3.18 -5.64 12.81
N ASP A 131 -3.45 -6.90 12.58
CA ASP A 131 -3.73 -7.93 13.58
C ASP A 131 -2.55 -8.88 13.90
N ILE A 132 -1.32 -8.56 13.43
CA ILE A 132 -0.15 -9.45 13.62
C ILE A 132 0.11 -9.81 15.09
N GLY A 133 -0.29 -8.96 16.00
CA GLY A 133 -0.11 -9.17 17.45
C GLY A 133 -1.06 -10.18 18.08
N LYS A 134 -2.07 -10.65 17.38
CA LYS A 134 -2.97 -11.74 17.84
C LYS A 134 -2.20 -13.01 18.19
N VAL A 135 -1.00 -13.19 17.61
CA VAL A 135 -0.09 -14.29 17.95
C VAL A 135 0.22 -14.38 19.45
N GLY A 136 0.16 -13.28 20.17
CA GLY A 136 0.45 -13.24 21.60
C GLY A 136 -0.78 -13.23 22.50
N VAL A 137 -1.99 -13.39 21.94
CA VAL A 137 -3.25 -13.48 22.67
C VAL A 137 -3.68 -14.94 22.78
N ARG A 138 -4.22 -15.34 23.92
CA ARG A 138 -4.67 -16.73 24.09
C ARG A 138 -5.78 -17.08 23.12
N ARG A 139 -5.65 -18.27 22.51
CA ARG A 139 -6.61 -18.78 21.52
C ARG A 139 -8.03 -18.85 22.09
N GLU A 140 -8.19 -19.27 23.35
CA GLU A 140 -9.46 -19.39 24.01
C GLU A 140 -10.20 -18.04 24.11
N VAL A 141 -9.45 -16.93 24.18
CA VAL A 141 -10.02 -15.57 24.17
C VAL A 141 -10.43 -15.18 22.75
N LEU A 142 -9.59 -15.42 21.75
CA LEU A 142 -9.88 -15.08 20.36
C LEU A 142 -11.06 -15.86 19.78
N LEU A 143 -11.20 -17.15 20.16
CA LEU A 143 -12.24 -18.05 19.64
C LEU A 143 -13.45 -18.20 20.57
N LYS A 144 -13.55 -17.37 21.62
CA LYS A 144 -14.66 -17.48 22.55
C LYS A 144 -16.00 -17.21 21.88
N PRO A 145 -16.94 -18.17 21.89
CA PRO A 145 -18.27 -17.93 21.38
C PRO A 145 -19.04 -16.97 22.32
N GLY A 146 -19.32 -15.76 21.83
CA GLY A 146 -20.08 -14.76 22.57
C GLY A 146 -19.26 -13.54 22.99
N ARG A 147 -19.72 -12.81 23.98
CA ARG A 147 -19.07 -11.60 24.46
C ARG A 147 -17.89 -11.93 25.38
N LEU A 148 -16.79 -11.24 25.20
CA LEU A 148 -15.66 -11.24 26.13
C LEU A 148 -16.09 -10.54 27.43
N ASP A 149 -15.63 -11.05 28.56
CA ASP A 149 -15.68 -10.31 29.82
C ASP A 149 -14.59 -9.22 29.86
N ALA A 150 -14.51 -8.45 30.96
CA ALA A 150 -13.60 -7.31 31.05
C ALA A 150 -12.12 -7.73 30.97
N ASP A 151 -11.75 -8.84 31.60
CA ASP A 151 -10.37 -9.32 31.64
C ASP A 151 -9.95 -9.91 30.29
N GLU A 152 -10.84 -10.68 29.67
CA GLU A 152 -10.64 -11.22 28.32
C GLU A 152 -10.56 -10.11 27.26
N PHE A 153 -11.39 -9.08 27.39
CA PHE A 153 -11.33 -7.94 26.48
C PHE A 153 -10.03 -7.17 26.63
N GLU A 154 -9.56 -6.98 27.87
CA GLU A 154 -8.26 -6.34 28.11
C GLU A 154 -7.11 -7.16 27.53
N GLU A 155 -7.17 -8.50 27.65
CA GLU A 155 -6.19 -9.39 27.01
C GLU A 155 -6.27 -9.30 25.48
N ALA A 156 -7.45 -9.33 24.89
CA ALA A 156 -7.63 -9.20 23.45
C ALA A 156 -7.05 -7.88 22.92
N ARG A 157 -7.25 -6.76 23.61
CA ARG A 157 -6.68 -5.45 23.24
C ARG A 157 -5.17 -5.43 23.21
N GLN A 158 -4.50 -6.31 23.95
CA GLN A 158 -3.02 -6.36 23.96
C GLN A 158 -2.42 -6.71 22.62
N HIS A 159 -3.19 -7.31 21.67
CA HIS A 159 -2.67 -7.58 20.31
C HIS A 159 -2.09 -6.32 19.65
N VAL A 160 -2.68 -5.14 19.88
CA VAL A 160 -2.19 -3.86 19.36
C VAL A 160 -0.76 -3.57 19.84
N LEU A 161 -0.51 -3.72 21.14
CA LEU A 161 0.81 -3.47 21.73
C LEU A 161 1.81 -4.59 21.40
N ILE A 162 1.35 -5.82 21.32
CA ILE A 162 2.17 -6.96 20.91
C ILE A 162 2.61 -6.78 19.45
N GLY A 163 1.66 -6.46 18.56
CA GLY A 163 1.94 -6.17 17.16
C GLY A 163 2.92 -5.02 16.99
N HIS A 164 2.71 -3.93 17.71
CA HIS A 164 3.65 -2.80 17.70
C HIS A 164 5.06 -3.23 18.12
N ARG A 165 5.20 -4.02 19.20
CA ARG A 165 6.51 -4.55 19.64
C ARG A 165 7.15 -5.49 18.62
N ILE A 166 6.36 -6.29 17.91
CA ILE A 166 6.88 -7.17 16.84
C ILE A 166 7.50 -6.31 15.73
N LEU A 167 6.87 -5.19 15.37
CA LEU A 167 7.32 -4.30 14.30
C LEU A 167 8.40 -3.30 14.75
N ASP A 168 8.53 -3.01 16.03
CA ASP A 168 9.45 -1.99 16.57
C ASP A 168 10.93 -2.38 16.42
N ASN A 169 11.22 -3.67 16.33
CA ASN A 169 12.58 -4.19 16.14
C ASN A 169 13.03 -4.30 14.67
N ALA A 170 12.18 -3.91 13.72
CA ALA A 170 12.48 -4.01 12.30
C ALA A 170 12.60 -2.61 11.68
N GLU A 171 13.41 -2.47 10.64
CA GLU A 171 13.42 -1.30 9.76
C GLU A 171 12.13 -1.23 8.93
N ILE A 172 10.98 -1.30 9.63
CA ILE A 172 9.66 -1.28 9.01
C ILE A 172 9.19 0.18 8.91
N ASP A 173 8.51 0.47 7.80
CA ASP A 173 7.92 1.76 7.51
C ASP A 173 6.97 2.21 8.65
N GLU A 174 6.96 3.50 8.92
CA GLU A 174 6.09 4.12 9.94
C GLU A 174 4.61 3.83 9.68
N THR A 175 4.20 3.77 8.41
CA THR A 175 2.83 3.42 8.01
C THR A 175 2.39 2.07 8.60
N ALA A 176 3.26 1.06 8.60
CA ALA A 176 2.95 -0.24 9.18
C ALA A 176 2.74 -0.15 10.70
N ARG A 177 3.62 0.59 11.39
CA ARG A 177 3.50 0.80 12.84
C ARG A 177 2.25 1.57 13.21
N ASN A 178 1.91 2.61 12.45
CA ASN A 178 0.71 3.40 12.65
C ASN A 178 -0.56 2.56 12.46
N ILE A 179 -0.62 1.76 11.41
CA ILE A 179 -1.75 0.85 11.17
C ILE A 179 -1.93 -0.08 12.37
N VAL A 180 -0.89 -0.79 12.78
CA VAL A 180 -0.96 -1.75 13.87
C VAL A 180 -1.34 -1.09 15.19
N LEU A 181 -0.79 0.09 15.50
CA LEU A 181 -0.99 0.74 16.79
C LEU A 181 -2.35 1.46 16.90
N TYR A 182 -2.92 1.93 15.79
CA TYR A 182 -4.05 2.85 15.81
C TYR A 182 -5.31 2.38 15.06
N HIS A 183 -5.35 1.18 14.46
CA HIS A 183 -6.53 0.71 13.72
C HIS A 183 -7.78 0.50 14.59
N HIS A 184 -7.64 0.46 15.90
CA HIS A 184 -8.76 0.42 16.85
C HIS A 184 -9.06 1.77 17.50
N GLU A 185 -8.36 2.84 17.12
CA GLU A 185 -8.77 4.17 17.51
C GLU A 185 -10.07 4.58 16.81
N LYS A 186 -10.89 5.38 17.46
CA LYS A 186 -12.16 5.84 16.93
C LYS A 186 -12.18 7.34 16.79
N TRP A 187 -12.89 7.83 15.79
CA TRP A 187 -12.98 9.25 15.50
C TRP A 187 -13.40 10.10 16.71
N ASP A 188 -14.25 9.56 17.58
CA ASP A 188 -14.77 10.20 18.79
C ASP A 188 -13.85 10.07 20.02
N GLY A 189 -12.67 9.42 19.87
CA GLY A 189 -11.74 9.16 20.96
C GLY A 189 -12.11 8.02 21.90
N SER A 190 -13.20 7.30 21.61
CA SER A 190 -13.63 6.13 22.43
C SER A 190 -12.89 4.84 22.06
N GLY A 191 -11.88 4.93 21.18
CA GLY A 191 -11.03 3.83 20.77
C GLY A 191 -10.00 3.42 21.83
N TYR A 192 -9.08 2.58 21.43
CA TYR A 192 -7.93 2.14 22.23
C TYR A 192 -6.72 1.92 21.29
N MET A 193 -5.49 2.06 21.68
CA MET A 193 -4.86 2.05 23.03
C MET A 193 -4.51 3.46 23.54
N ARG A 194 -4.49 4.50 22.68
CA ARG A 194 -4.00 5.84 23.01
C ARG A 194 -5.15 6.84 23.26
N GLY A 195 -6.36 6.52 22.80
CA GLY A 195 -7.52 7.43 22.86
C GLY A 195 -7.36 8.63 21.93
N LEU A 196 -6.70 8.45 20.79
CA LEU A 196 -6.61 9.49 19.77
C LEU A 196 -7.99 9.78 19.19
N ALA A 197 -8.23 11.04 18.80
CA ALA A 197 -9.51 11.46 18.24
C ALA A 197 -9.32 12.24 16.92
N GLY A 198 -10.30 12.14 16.06
CA GLY A 198 -10.36 12.94 14.82
C GLY A 198 -9.15 12.80 13.94
N ALA A 199 -8.57 13.93 13.57
CA ALA A 199 -7.42 14.00 12.65
C ALA A 199 -6.08 13.63 13.31
N ASP A 200 -6.02 13.50 14.63
CA ASP A 200 -4.81 13.02 15.33
C ASP A 200 -4.57 11.53 15.09
N ILE A 201 -5.59 10.78 14.64
CA ILE A 201 -5.43 9.41 14.18
C ILE A 201 -4.81 9.44 12.79
N PRO A 202 -3.65 8.77 12.54
CA PRO A 202 -3.04 8.66 11.23
C PRO A 202 -4.04 8.20 10.16
N VAL A 203 -3.99 8.80 8.96
CA VAL A 203 -4.97 8.51 7.91
C VAL A 203 -4.98 7.05 7.49
N GLU A 204 -3.81 6.41 7.44
CA GLU A 204 -3.65 5.00 7.14
C GLU A 204 -4.39 4.11 8.17
N ALA A 205 -4.32 4.45 9.43
CA ALA A 205 -5.02 3.72 10.49
C ALA A 205 -6.54 3.92 10.40
N ARG A 206 -7.00 5.15 10.10
CA ARG A 206 -8.44 5.42 9.88
C ARG A 206 -9.00 4.62 8.72
N ILE A 207 -8.25 4.52 7.62
CA ILE A 207 -8.65 3.75 6.44
C ILE A 207 -8.78 2.27 6.80
N VAL A 208 -7.78 1.70 7.46
CA VAL A 208 -7.80 0.29 7.84
C VAL A 208 -8.91 0.00 8.85
N ALA A 209 -9.13 0.87 9.84
CA ALA A 209 -10.22 0.75 10.81
C ALA A 209 -11.61 0.67 10.14
N ILE A 210 -11.87 1.51 9.13
CA ILE A 210 -13.13 1.49 8.38
C ILE A 210 -13.25 0.18 7.58
N VAL A 211 -12.18 -0.22 6.92
CA VAL A 211 -12.16 -1.41 6.06
C VAL A 211 -12.32 -2.69 6.88
N ASP A 212 -11.68 -2.79 8.04
CA ASP A 212 -11.81 -3.95 8.93
C ASP A 212 -13.24 -4.11 9.42
N VAL A 213 -13.86 -3.03 9.91
CA VAL A 213 -15.27 -3.04 10.32
C VAL A 213 -16.18 -3.40 9.13
N PHE A 214 -15.95 -2.82 7.95
CA PHE A 214 -16.72 -3.12 6.75
C PHE A 214 -16.62 -4.59 6.36
N ASP A 215 -15.40 -5.15 6.30
CA ASP A 215 -15.20 -6.56 5.98
C ASP A 215 -15.88 -7.49 7.01
N ALA A 216 -15.81 -7.12 8.30
CA ALA A 216 -16.48 -7.85 9.37
C ALA A 216 -18.02 -7.81 9.29
N LEU A 217 -18.59 -6.78 8.66
CA LEU A 217 -20.03 -6.65 8.50
C LEU A 217 -20.56 -7.43 7.29
N ILE A 218 -19.84 -7.42 6.17
CA ILE A 218 -20.30 -8.00 4.90
C ILE A 218 -19.93 -9.47 4.70
N ASN A 219 -19.04 -10.01 5.54
CA ASN A 219 -18.64 -11.42 5.46
C ASN A 219 -19.18 -12.20 6.66
N GLU A 220 -19.54 -13.44 6.38
CA GLU A 220 -19.98 -14.37 7.43
C GLU A 220 -18.78 -14.70 8.33
N ARG A 221 -18.97 -14.60 9.63
CA ARG A 221 -18.06 -15.09 10.66
C ARG A 221 -18.78 -16.15 11.48
N VAL A 222 -18.04 -17.04 12.14
CA VAL A 222 -18.58 -18.17 12.90
C VAL A 222 -19.71 -17.77 13.86
N TYR A 223 -19.72 -16.52 14.31
CA TYR A 223 -20.68 -16.03 15.28
C TYR A 223 -21.64 -14.96 14.74
N LYS A 224 -21.55 -14.61 13.43
CA LYS A 224 -22.38 -13.54 12.86
C LYS A 224 -22.65 -13.77 11.37
N PRO A 225 -23.93 -13.82 10.94
CA PRO A 225 -24.26 -13.80 9.52
C PRO A 225 -23.82 -12.48 8.88
N ALA A 226 -23.50 -12.53 7.57
CA ALA A 226 -23.23 -11.34 6.78
C ALA A 226 -24.46 -10.42 6.73
N LEU A 227 -24.24 -9.12 6.80
CA LEU A 227 -25.30 -8.14 6.54
C LEU A 227 -25.45 -7.94 5.03
N PRO A 228 -26.68 -7.80 4.50
CA PRO A 228 -26.88 -7.44 3.11
C PRO A 228 -26.34 -6.04 2.84
N LEU A 229 -25.76 -5.81 1.65
CA LEU A 229 -25.16 -4.54 1.25
C LEU A 229 -26.18 -3.40 1.08
N GLU A 230 -27.48 -3.65 1.25
CA GLU A 230 -28.57 -2.68 1.10
C GLU A 230 -29.08 -2.14 2.44
N GLU A 231 -28.51 -2.55 3.56
CA GLU A 231 -28.81 -2.05 4.90
C GLU A 231 -27.62 -1.29 5.49
#